data_ff6f9769cef665a0f1ad8fab238f12f0
#
_entry.id   ff6f9769cef665a0f1ad8fab238f12f0
#
_cell.length_a   1.000
_cell.length_b   1.000
_cell.length_c   1.000
_cell.angle_alpha   90.00
_cell.angle_beta   90.00
_cell.angle_gamma   90.00
#
_symmetry.space_group_name_H-M   'P 1'
#
loop_
_entity.id
_entity.type
_entity.pdbx_description
1 polymer ?
#
loop_
_entity_poly.entity_id
_entity_poly.type
_entity_poly.pdbx_seq_one_letter_code
_entity_poly.pdbx_strand_id
1 'polypeptide(L)'
;ARLAAKKISANDRSRLSAAYEELVAAAKRSDRAAVTEADFGLHKLIIEISGHQRLAAQYRLIEQQVRLLIASSNALLSTTDEIVNQHKPMVTAILAGQSANAERLIRHHNLSEGESLAAHLRAASVKKDEAVLPMARKRVSGGRRAK
;
A
#
# COMPACT_ATOMS: atom_id res chain seq x y z
N ALA A 1 12.01 -5.78 6.56
CA ALA A 1 11.99 -7.17 6.07
C ALA A 1 13.32 -7.90 6.30
N ARG A 2 14.44 -7.36 5.81
CA ARG A 2 15.76 -8.02 5.98
C ARG A 2 16.08 -8.37 7.42
N LEU A 3 15.92 -7.42 8.36
CA LEU A 3 16.15 -7.64 9.78
C LEU A 3 15.12 -8.59 10.39
N ALA A 4 13.86 -8.48 9.99
CA ALA A 4 12.80 -9.38 10.41
C ALA A 4 13.15 -10.84 10.03
N ALA A 5 13.43 -11.10 8.77
CA ALA A 5 13.81 -12.42 8.29
C ALA A 5 15.07 -12.98 8.99
N LYS A 6 16.08 -12.11 9.26
CA LYS A 6 17.33 -12.52 9.90
C LYS A 6 17.14 -12.96 11.36
N LYS A 7 16.16 -12.37 12.06
CA LYS A 7 15.98 -12.53 13.52
C LYS A 7 14.68 -13.26 13.89
N ILE A 8 13.90 -13.72 12.93
CA ILE A 8 12.58 -14.26 13.17
C ILE A 8 12.59 -15.41 14.16
N SER A 9 11.93 -15.24 15.29
CA SER A 9 11.73 -16.27 16.30
C SER A 9 10.58 -17.23 15.92
N ALA A 10 10.44 -18.33 16.64
CA ALA A 10 9.29 -19.24 16.47
C ALA A 10 7.95 -18.52 16.73
N ASN A 11 7.89 -17.69 17.78
CA ASN A 11 6.70 -16.90 18.08
C ASN A 11 6.39 -15.89 16.97
N ASP A 12 7.40 -15.20 16.42
CA ASP A 12 7.19 -14.24 15.33
C ASP A 12 6.72 -14.92 14.04
N ARG A 13 7.18 -16.15 13.77
CA ARG A 13 6.67 -16.96 12.65
C ARG A 13 5.17 -17.20 12.80
N SER A 14 4.72 -17.61 13.97
CA SER A 14 3.30 -17.83 14.24
C SER A 14 2.48 -16.54 14.09
N ARG A 15 2.98 -15.43 14.64
CA ARG A 15 2.33 -14.11 14.51
C ARG A 15 2.23 -13.66 13.05
N LEU A 16 3.32 -13.79 12.28
CA LEU A 16 3.36 -13.38 10.89
C LEU A 16 2.46 -14.26 10.00
N SER A 17 2.44 -15.57 10.25
CA SER A 17 1.50 -16.48 9.56
C SER A 17 0.06 -16.11 9.86
N ALA A 18 -0.30 -15.88 11.14
CA ALA A 18 -1.65 -15.49 11.52
C ALA A 18 -2.08 -14.16 10.88
N ALA A 19 -1.20 -13.15 10.85
CA ALA A 19 -1.50 -11.87 10.20
C ALA A 19 -1.71 -12.02 8.69
N TYR A 20 -0.96 -12.89 8.02
CA TYR A 20 -1.17 -13.18 6.61
C TYR A 20 -2.47 -13.97 6.37
N GLU A 21 -2.81 -14.92 7.22
CA GLU A 21 -4.08 -15.66 7.16
C GLU A 21 -5.29 -14.74 7.36
N GLU A 22 -5.16 -13.72 8.21
CA GLU A 22 -6.19 -12.70 8.38
C GLU A 22 -6.41 -11.89 7.08
N LEU A 23 -5.35 -11.49 6.41
CA LEU A 23 -5.41 -10.85 5.09
C LEU A 23 -6.12 -11.75 4.06
N VAL A 24 -5.76 -13.03 4.01
CA VAL A 24 -6.40 -14.03 3.13
C VAL A 24 -7.89 -14.18 3.46
N ALA A 25 -8.23 -14.26 4.74
CA ALA A 25 -9.63 -14.39 5.17
C ALA A 25 -10.47 -13.16 4.82
N ALA A 26 -9.91 -11.95 4.99
CA ALA A 26 -10.56 -10.71 4.57
C ALA A 26 -10.79 -10.67 3.05
N ALA A 27 -9.79 -11.06 2.26
CA ALA A 27 -9.88 -11.13 0.81
C ALA A 27 -10.98 -12.09 0.33
N LYS A 28 -11.07 -13.27 0.94
CA LYS A 28 -12.13 -14.26 0.62
C LYS A 28 -13.55 -13.74 0.86
N ARG A 29 -13.71 -12.81 1.80
CA ARG A 29 -15.01 -12.14 2.04
C ARG A 29 -15.24 -10.94 1.11
N SER A 30 -14.26 -10.58 0.29
CA SER A 30 -14.26 -9.38 -0.55
C SER A 30 -14.50 -8.09 0.27
N ASP A 31 -14.12 -8.11 1.55
CA ASP A 31 -14.21 -6.97 2.46
C ASP A 31 -12.98 -6.08 2.31
N ARG A 32 -13.08 -5.09 1.42
CA ARG A 32 -11.96 -4.19 1.11
C ARG A 32 -11.47 -3.39 2.33
N ALA A 33 -12.34 -3.05 3.26
CA ALA A 33 -11.95 -2.34 4.48
C ALA A 33 -11.11 -3.26 5.38
N ALA A 34 -11.59 -4.49 5.63
CA ALA A 34 -10.85 -5.48 6.40
C ALA A 34 -9.52 -5.86 5.73
N VAL A 35 -9.49 -5.97 4.39
CA VAL A 35 -8.25 -6.21 3.64
C VAL A 35 -7.24 -5.10 3.87
N THR A 36 -7.65 -3.84 3.80
CA THR A 36 -6.77 -2.68 4.03
C THR A 36 -6.19 -2.68 5.45
N GLU A 37 -7.02 -3.00 6.45
CA GLU A 37 -6.56 -3.08 7.85
C GLU A 37 -5.61 -4.25 8.08
N ALA A 38 -5.89 -5.42 7.52
CA ALA A 38 -5.03 -6.59 7.62
C ALA A 38 -3.69 -6.37 6.89
N ASP A 39 -3.69 -5.74 5.73
CA ASP A 39 -2.51 -5.35 4.97
C ASP A 39 -1.64 -4.38 5.77
N PHE A 40 -2.23 -3.31 6.30
CA PHE A 40 -1.52 -2.37 7.17
C PHE A 40 -0.95 -3.07 8.41
N GLY A 41 -1.73 -3.94 9.06
CA GLY A 41 -1.30 -4.74 10.22
C GLY A 41 -0.11 -5.64 9.90
N LEU A 42 -0.11 -6.28 8.73
CA LEU A 42 0.99 -7.12 8.25
C LEU A 42 2.28 -6.31 8.07
N HIS A 43 2.21 -5.16 7.42
CA HIS A 43 3.36 -4.26 7.25
C HIS A 43 3.91 -3.77 8.59
N LYS A 44 3.05 -3.36 9.50
CA LYS A 44 3.42 -2.93 10.86
C LYS A 44 4.10 -4.05 11.64
N LEU A 45 3.56 -5.25 11.59
CA LEU A 45 4.14 -6.43 12.25
C LEU A 45 5.55 -6.76 11.74
N ILE A 46 5.80 -6.64 10.43
CA ILE A 46 7.15 -6.85 9.87
C ILE A 46 8.16 -5.86 10.46
N ILE A 47 7.74 -4.61 10.70
CA ILE A 47 8.59 -3.59 11.35
C ILE A 47 8.85 -3.95 12.80
N GLU A 48 7.85 -4.40 13.54
CA GLU A 48 7.99 -4.85 14.93
C GLU A 48 8.96 -6.04 15.04
N ILE A 49 8.78 -7.08 14.23
CA ILE A 49 9.65 -8.26 14.17
C ILE A 49 11.10 -7.89 13.84
N SER A 50 11.34 -6.80 13.11
CA SER A 50 12.70 -6.33 12.82
C SER A 50 13.51 -6.03 14.08
N GLY A 51 12.85 -5.74 15.22
CA GLY A 51 13.47 -5.35 16.48
C GLY A 51 14.20 -4.01 16.42
N HIS A 52 14.00 -3.22 15.36
CA HIS A 52 14.68 -1.94 15.18
C HIS A 52 13.84 -0.80 15.80
N GLN A 53 14.07 -0.54 17.08
CA GLN A 53 13.26 0.39 17.88
C GLN A 53 13.11 1.80 17.27
N ARG A 54 14.19 2.38 16.72
CA ARG A 54 14.14 3.71 16.07
C ARG A 54 13.27 3.68 14.82
N LEU A 55 13.35 2.62 14.02
CA LEU A 55 12.48 2.46 12.84
C LEU A 55 11.02 2.34 13.27
N ALA A 56 10.72 1.53 14.27
CA ALA A 56 9.37 1.40 14.80
C ALA A 56 8.83 2.72 15.37
N ALA A 57 9.69 3.52 16.04
CA ALA A 57 9.31 4.84 16.51
C ALA A 57 8.97 5.81 15.36
N GLN A 58 9.82 5.85 14.31
CA GLN A 58 9.55 6.67 13.13
C GLN A 58 8.29 6.22 12.37
N TYR A 59 8.09 4.91 12.23
CA TYR A 59 6.91 4.38 11.58
C TYR A 59 5.61 4.80 12.28
N ARG A 60 5.58 4.80 13.63
CA ARG A 60 4.42 5.28 14.40
C ARG A 60 4.03 6.72 14.09
N LEU A 61 4.99 7.57 13.77
CA LEU A 61 4.72 8.98 13.42
C LEU A 61 4.00 9.13 12.07
N ILE A 62 4.15 8.15 11.18
CA ILE A 62 3.60 8.18 9.82
C ILE A 62 2.56 7.07 9.57
N GLU A 63 2.09 6.37 10.61
CA GLU A 63 1.13 5.26 10.49
C GLU A 63 -0.13 5.66 9.70
N GLN A 64 -0.68 6.85 9.95
CA GLN A 64 -1.88 7.31 9.26
C GLN A 64 -1.64 7.57 7.77
N GLN A 65 -0.46 8.12 7.43
CA GLN A 65 -0.07 8.34 6.04
C GLN A 65 0.15 7.00 5.32
N VAL A 66 0.80 6.04 5.97
CA VAL A 66 1.00 4.69 5.41
C VAL A 66 -0.35 3.98 5.21
N ARG A 67 -1.26 4.06 6.18
CA ARG A 67 -2.61 3.50 6.06
C ARG A 67 -3.37 4.10 4.88
N LEU A 68 -3.29 5.43 4.71
CA LEU A 68 -3.91 6.11 3.57
C LEU A 68 -3.31 5.66 2.23
N LEU A 69 -1.98 5.52 2.16
CA LEU A 69 -1.31 5.04 0.96
C LEU A 69 -1.72 3.61 0.60
N ILE A 70 -1.75 2.70 1.58
CA ILE A 70 -2.21 1.31 1.39
C ILE A 70 -3.67 1.30 0.91
N ALA A 71 -4.57 2.04 1.55
CA ALA A 71 -5.97 2.14 1.14
C ALA A 71 -6.11 2.63 -0.31
N SER A 72 -5.33 3.66 -0.68
CA SER A 72 -5.36 4.25 -2.02
C SER A 72 -4.79 3.30 -3.07
N SER A 73 -3.69 2.60 -2.77
CA SER A 73 -3.08 1.61 -3.67
C SER A 73 -4.01 0.41 -3.86
N ASN A 74 -4.53 -0.15 -2.78
CA ASN A 74 -5.46 -1.28 -2.82
C ASN A 74 -6.76 -0.96 -3.60
N ALA A 75 -7.19 0.30 -3.62
CA ALA A 75 -8.34 0.74 -4.40
C ALA A 75 -8.09 0.68 -5.92
N LEU A 76 -6.84 0.67 -6.38
CA LEU A 76 -6.48 0.54 -7.80
C LEU A 76 -6.54 -0.89 -8.30
N LEU A 77 -6.52 -1.89 -7.42
CA LEU A 77 -6.54 -3.29 -7.78
C LEU A 77 -7.96 -3.77 -8.05
N SER A 78 -8.11 -4.63 -9.05
CA SER A 78 -9.42 -5.12 -9.49
C SER A 78 -10.04 -6.06 -8.47
N THR A 79 -9.21 -6.88 -7.81
CA THR A 79 -9.65 -7.91 -6.86
C THR A 79 -8.85 -7.85 -5.56
N THR A 80 -9.45 -8.33 -4.48
CA THR A 80 -8.77 -8.51 -3.20
C THR A 80 -7.73 -9.62 -3.22
N ASP A 81 -7.88 -10.59 -4.12
CA ASP A 81 -6.91 -11.69 -4.32
C ASP A 81 -5.56 -11.18 -4.88
N GLU A 82 -5.58 -10.13 -5.68
CA GLU A 82 -4.34 -9.49 -6.15
C GLU A 82 -3.50 -8.99 -4.99
N ILE A 83 -4.12 -8.40 -3.95
CA ILE A 83 -3.44 -7.93 -2.74
C ILE A 83 -2.77 -9.10 -2.03
N VAL A 84 -3.49 -10.21 -1.81
CA VAL A 84 -2.97 -11.43 -1.18
C VAL A 84 -1.77 -11.98 -1.96
N ASN A 85 -1.90 -12.04 -3.30
CA ASN A 85 -0.86 -12.59 -4.16
C ASN A 85 0.42 -11.75 -4.18
N GLN A 86 0.31 -10.43 -4.08
CA GLN A 86 1.46 -9.53 -3.95
C GLN A 86 2.22 -9.75 -2.64
N HIS A 87 1.54 -10.06 -1.54
CA HIS A 87 2.14 -10.22 -0.21
C HIS A 87 2.73 -11.61 0.03
N LYS A 88 2.17 -12.66 -0.59
CA LYS A 88 2.58 -14.05 -0.39
C LYS A 88 4.10 -14.29 -0.53
N PRO A 89 4.78 -13.82 -1.59
CA PRO A 89 6.21 -14.06 -1.75
C PRO A 89 7.05 -13.41 -0.63
N MET A 90 6.65 -12.21 -0.17
CA MET A 90 7.35 -11.48 0.88
C MET A 90 7.24 -12.20 2.23
N VAL A 91 6.04 -12.60 2.60
CA VAL A 91 5.77 -13.35 3.83
C VAL A 91 6.53 -14.68 3.81
N THR A 92 6.46 -15.42 2.71
CA THR A 92 7.18 -16.69 2.54
C THR A 92 8.69 -16.51 2.73
N ALA A 93 9.28 -15.48 2.13
CA ALA A 93 10.72 -15.21 2.26
C ALA A 93 11.11 -14.84 3.70
N ILE A 94 10.27 -14.08 4.43
CA ILE A 94 10.52 -13.75 5.83
C ILE A 94 10.42 -15.01 6.69
N LEU A 95 9.37 -15.79 6.54
CA LEU A 95 9.17 -17.05 7.27
C LEU A 95 10.29 -18.05 7.02
N ALA A 96 10.85 -18.07 5.83
CA ALA A 96 12.00 -18.93 5.49
C ALA A 96 13.36 -18.38 5.97
N GLY A 97 13.39 -17.17 6.59
CA GLY A 97 14.65 -16.54 7.03
C GLY A 97 15.53 -16.02 5.88
N GLN A 98 14.99 -15.90 4.67
CA GLN A 98 15.69 -15.48 3.46
C GLN A 98 15.86 -13.95 3.41
N SER A 99 16.77 -13.42 4.25
CA SER A 99 16.93 -11.99 4.51
C SER A 99 17.10 -11.12 3.27
N ALA A 100 17.98 -11.50 2.34
CA ALA A 100 18.23 -10.75 1.11
C ALA A 100 17.03 -10.80 0.14
N ASN A 101 16.37 -11.96 0.05
CA ASN A 101 15.18 -12.11 -0.79
C ASN A 101 13.99 -11.34 -0.22
N ALA A 102 13.77 -11.39 1.08
CA ALA A 102 12.72 -10.61 1.77
C ALA A 102 12.91 -9.09 1.55
N GLU A 103 14.16 -8.59 1.65
CA GLU A 103 14.48 -7.19 1.36
C GLU A 103 14.13 -6.82 -0.08
N ARG A 104 14.59 -7.62 -1.05
CA ARG A 104 14.35 -7.39 -2.48
C ARG A 104 12.85 -7.36 -2.81
N LEU A 105 12.09 -8.33 -2.28
CA LEU A 105 10.66 -8.47 -2.55
C LEU A 105 9.85 -7.30 -1.97
N ILE A 106 10.07 -6.93 -0.70
CA ILE A 106 9.36 -5.80 -0.09
C ILE A 106 9.75 -4.46 -0.74
N ARG A 107 11.04 -4.28 -1.07
CA ARG A 107 11.47 -3.09 -1.80
C ARG A 107 10.77 -2.96 -3.14
N HIS A 108 10.70 -4.05 -3.90
CA HIS A 108 10.00 -4.08 -5.19
C HIS A 108 8.51 -3.76 -5.01
N HIS A 109 7.85 -4.44 -4.07
CA HIS A 109 6.43 -4.21 -3.76
C HIS A 109 6.16 -2.73 -3.45
N ASN A 110 6.85 -2.15 -2.48
CA ASN A 110 6.60 -0.76 -2.07
C ASN A 110 6.87 0.24 -3.20
N LEU A 111 7.90 0.03 -4.02
CA LEU A 111 8.20 0.90 -5.16
C LEU A 111 7.14 0.78 -6.25
N SER A 112 6.76 -0.44 -6.61
CA SER A 112 5.75 -0.72 -7.64
C SER A 112 4.38 -0.13 -7.26
N GLU A 113 3.94 -0.30 -6.01
CA GLU A 113 2.69 0.29 -5.52
C GLU A 113 2.75 1.82 -5.52
N GLY A 114 3.85 2.40 -5.06
CA GLY A 114 4.06 3.85 -5.06
C GLY A 114 4.06 4.44 -6.48
N GLU A 115 4.71 3.78 -7.45
CA GLU A 115 4.74 4.20 -8.84
C GLU A 115 3.36 4.11 -9.49
N SER A 116 2.62 3.03 -9.25
CA SER A 116 1.25 2.82 -9.73
C SER A 116 0.30 3.92 -9.21
N LEU A 117 0.32 4.18 -7.92
CA LEU A 117 -0.49 5.24 -7.31
C LEU A 117 -0.12 6.63 -7.84
N ALA A 118 1.17 6.93 -7.96
CA ALA A 118 1.64 8.21 -8.49
C ALA A 118 1.23 8.40 -9.97
N ALA A 119 1.27 7.35 -10.78
CA ALA A 119 0.81 7.39 -12.17
C ALA A 119 -0.70 7.66 -12.24
N HIS A 120 -1.48 6.99 -11.39
CA HIS A 120 -2.94 7.21 -11.32
C HIS A 120 -3.29 8.65 -10.93
N LEU A 121 -2.64 9.20 -9.92
CA LEU A 121 -2.88 10.57 -9.46
C LEU A 121 -2.52 11.60 -10.53
N ARG A 122 -1.40 11.42 -11.25
CA ARG A 122 -1.02 12.28 -12.37
C ARG A 122 -2.06 12.25 -13.50
N ALA A 123 -2.55 11.07 -13.87
CA ALA A 123 -3.57 10.93 -14.89
C ALA A 123 -4.91 11.59 -14.48
N ALA A 124 -5.29 11.48 -13.23
CA ALA A 124 -6.49 12.13 -12.68
C ALA A 124 -6.37 13.66 -12.67
N SER A 125 -5.19 14.21 -12.37
CA SER A 125 -4.91 15.66 -12.41
C SER A 125 -5.04 16.24 -13.82
N VAL A 126 -4.47 15.59 -14.82
CA VAL A 126 -4.57 16.01 -16.22
C VAL A 126 -6.03 16.07 -16.68
N LYS A 127 -6.82 15.03 -16.40
CA LYS A 127 -8.26 15.00 -16.74
C LYS A 127 -9.05 16.14 -16.09
N LYS A 128 -8.70 16.49 -14.85
CA LYS A 128 -9.34 17.60 -14.13
C LYS A 128 -9.04 18.94 -14.79
N ASP A 129 -7.79 19.17 -15.18
CA ASP A 129 -7.37 20.42 -15.85
C ASP A 129 -8.01 20.56 -17.23
N GLU A 130 -8.11 19.48 -18.02
CA GLU A 130 -8.82 19.45 -19.28
C GLU A 130 -10.31 19.73 -19.14
N ALA A 131 -10.96 19.26 -18.06
CA ALA A 131 -12.38 19.49 -17.80
C ALA A 131 -12.68 20.95 -17.38
N VAL A 132 -11.72 21.65 -16.79
CA VAL A 132 -11.87 23.06 -16.33
C VAL A 132 -11.65 24.05 -17.49
N LEU A 133 -10.78 23.75 -18.45
CA LEU A 133 -10.47 24.62 -19.59
C LEU A 133 -11.68 25.01 -20.48
N PRO A 134 -12.66 24.14 -20.80
CA PRO A 134 -13.83 24.52 -21.60
C PRO A 134 -14.76 25.51 -20.92
N MET A 135 -14.87 25.47 -19.58
CA MET A 135 -15.73 26.39 -18.83
C MET A 135 -15.19 27.82 -18.77
N ALA A 136 -13.87 27.98 -18.71
CA ALA A 136 -13.21 29.29 -18.74
C ALA A 136 -13.38 29.99 -20.09
N ARG A 137 -13.31 29.24 -21.21
CA ARG A 137 -13.52 29.80 -22.55
C ARG A 137 -14.94 30.28 -22.80
N LYS A 138 -15.97 29.63 -22.25
CA LYS A 138 -17.39 30.07 -22.37
C LYS A 138 -17.69 31.36 -21.61
N ARG A 139 -17.00 31.68 -20.54
CA ARG A 139 -17.20 32.92 -19.77
C ARG A 139 -16.61 34.17 -20.43
N VAL A 140 -15.58 34.03 -21.27
CA VAL A 140 -14.92 35.18 -21.94
C VAL A 140 -15.64 35.59 -23.23
N SER A 141 -16.39 34.69 -23.89
CA SER A 141 -17.10 34.99 -25.13
C SER A 141 -18.46 35.66 -24.97
N GLY A 142 -18.98 35.78 -23.72
CA GLY A 142 -20.31 36.37 -23.43
C GLY A 142 -20.32 37.88 -23.16
N GLY A 143 -19.16 38.56 -23.24
CA GLY A 143 -19.01 39.95 -22.78
C GLY A 143 -18.82 41.03 -23.86
N ARG A 144 -19.31 40.85 -25.09
CA ARG A 144 -19.37 41.93 -26.09
C ARG A 144 -20.70 41.95 -26.87
N ARG A 145 -21.72 42.53 -26.26
CA ARG A 145 -22.81 43.19 -26.99
C ARG A 145 -23.25 44.42 -26.19
N ALA A 146 -23.39 45.51 -26.94
CA ALA A 146 -23.99 46.81 -26.70
C ALA A 146 -23.01 47.94 -26.33
N LYS A 147 -22.69 48.77 -27.27
CA LYS A 147 -23.34 49.96 -27.88
C LYS A 147 -22.47 50.49 -28.98
#